data_6c9df795d31bd719203693baed0bbfb3
#
_entry.id   6c9df795d31bd719203693baed0bbfb3
#
_cell.length_a   1.000
_cell.length_b   1.000
_cell.length_c   1.000
_cell.angle_alpha   90.00
_cell.angle_beta   90.00
_cell.angle_gamma   90.00
#
_symmetry.space_group_name_H-M   'P 1'
#
loop_
_entity.id
_entity.type
_entity.pdbx_description
1 polymer ?
#
loop_
_entity_poly.entity_id
_entity_poly.type
_entity_poly.pdbx_seq_one_letter_code
_entity_poly.pdbx_strand_id
1 'polypeptide(L)'
;MCNAASNKFITLAAAGLLTLGAAVSSCGGGERSAAEELCQKAESEVSSGDFTSAVATLDTLDARYPSQVEVRRSAMKFRAMAVEGLTLKRIQVVDDSLALLKSELDGYQNSFAYVENPGKNLGGNYIAKDLKQSKTTGATSVTPRINDDGYMTVSVRVDGRKTGIRSIAFGGKSERAESQSIGADRSVTVEGSEMAVMQQEEVAALFDALASMTDADRFYIIGDSKTVDGRLSAKEREAMVMTWDYARTMQAYRQALIE
;
A
#
# COMPACT_ATOMS: atom_id res chain seq x y z
N MET A 1 -17.85 18.35 8.00
CA MET A 1 -17.96 18.32 6.52
C MET A 1 -17.13 17.15 6.05
N CYS A 2 -17.82 16.09 5.69
CA CYS A 2 -17.21 14.81 5.30
C CYS A 2 -16.57 14.89 3.93
N ASN A 3 -15.31 14.45 3.81
CA ASN A 3 -14.77 14.00 2.55
C ASN A 3 -14.24 12.58 2.74
N ALA A 4 -15.11 11.65 2.40
CA ALA A 4 -14.74 10.26 2.23
C ALA A 4 -14.00 10.12 0.90
N ALA A 5 -12.70 9.86 0.94
CA ALA A 5 -11.93 9.44 -0.22
C ALA A 5 -12.35 8.01 -0.59
N SER A 6 -13.24 7.92 -1.57
CA SER A 6 -13.70 6.67 -2.14
C SER A 6 -12.60 6.07 -3.00
N ASN A 7 -12.00 4.98 -2.55
CA ASN A 7 -11.15 4.11 -3.36
C ASN A 7 -11.99 3.51 -4.50
N LYS A 8 -11.99 4.15 -5.65
CA LYS A 8 -12.54 3.59 -6.87
C LYS A 8 -11.49 2.68 -7.50
N PHE A 9 -11.56 1.40 -7.19
CA PHE A 9 -10.98 0.38 -8.04
C PHE A 9 -11.65 0.46 -9.41
N ILE A 10 -10.90 0.93 -10.40
CA ILE A 10 -11.34 0.90 -11.80
C ILE A 10 -11.20 -0.53 -12.28
N THR A 11 -12.29 -1.28 -12.20
CA THR A 11 -12.44 -2.55 -12.89
C THR A 11 -12.68 -2.23 -14.37
N LEU A 12 -11.65 -2.37 -15.19
CA LEU A 12 -11.78 -2.31 -16.64
C LEU A 12 -12.50 -3.59 -17.11
N ALA A 13 -13.80 -3.51 -17.26
CA ALA A 13 -14.58 -4.54 -17.96
C ALA A 13 -14.38 -4.36 -19.46
N ALA A 14 -13.51 -5.18 -20.05
CA ALA A 14 -13.38 -5.32 -21.49
C ALA A 14 -14.61 -6.09 -22.03
N ALA A 15 -15.64 -5.37 -22.43
CA ALA A 15 -16.76 -5.95 -23.21
C ALA A 15 -16.34 -6.05 -24.69
N GLY A 16 -15.71 -7.16 -25.05
CA GLY A 16 -15.45 -7.49 -26.44
C GLY A 16 -16.73 -7.96 -27.14
N LEU A 17 -17.32 -7.14 -27.99
CA LEU A 17 -18.33 -7.57 -28.95
C LEU A 17 -17.63 -8.32 -30.09
N LEU A 18 -17.74 -9.66 -30.08
CA LEU A 18 -17.42 -10.53 -31.20
C LEU A 18 -18.56 -10.47 -32.20
N THR A 19 -18.43 -9.67 -33.24
CA THR A 19 -19.25 -9.82 -34.46
C THR A 19 -18.59 -10.84 -35.39
N LEU A 20 -19.12 -12.05 -35.42
CA LEU A 20 -18.78 -13.01 -36.47
C LEU A 20 -19.38 -12.53 -37.79
N GLY A 21 -18.56 -11.94 -38.65
CA GLY A 21 -18.86 -11.71 -40.05
C GLY A 21 -18.33 -12.88 -40.90
N ALA A 22 -19.19 -13.59 -41.57
CA ALA A 22 -18.83 -14.71 -42.46
C ALA A 22 -17.94 -14.26 -43.61
N ALA A 23 -16.74 -14.88 -43.72
CA ALA A 23 -15.81 -14.66 -44.80
C ALA A 23 -16.20 -15.49 -46.02
N VAL A 24 -16.49 -14.84 -47.11
CA VAL A 24 -16.55 -15.46 -48.45
C VAL A 24 -15.16 -15.53 -49.03
N SER A 25 -14.75 -16.71 -49.40
CA SER A 25 -13.49 -17.03 -50.07
C SER A 25 -13.38 -16.29 -51.40
N SER A 26 -12.38 -15.42 -51.50
CA SER A 26 -11.87 -14.88 -52.75
C SER A 26 -10.36 -15.00 -52.77
N CYS A 27 -9.84 -15.63 -53.82
CA CYS A 27 -8.41 -15.93 -54.02
C CYS A 27 -7.48 -14.76 -53.77
N GLY A 28 -6.44 -15.00 -52.96
CA GLY A 28 -5.11 -14.31 -52.98
C GLY A 28 -5.04 -12.80 -52.72
N GLY A 29 -5.98 -12.02 -53.21
CA GLY A 29 -5.99 -10.56 -53.07
C GLY A 29 -6.72 -10.05 -51.81
N GLY A 30 -7.71 -10.77 -51.32
CA GLY A 30 -8.53 -10.37 -50.17
C GLY A 30 -7.79 -10.47 -48.80
N GLU A 31 -6.95 -11.50 -48.63
CA GLU A 31 -6.18 -11.66 -47.40
C GLU A 31 -5.11 -10.56 -47.24
N ARG A 32 -4.46 -10.18 -48.33
CA ARG A 32 -3.48 -9.09 -48.32
C ARG A 32 -4.16 -7.77 -48.01
N SER A 33 -5.29 -7.46 -48.64
CA SER A 33 -6.04 -6.22 -48.35
C SER A 33 -6.48 -6.15 -46.88
N ALA A 34 -7.00 -7.23 -46.33
CA ALA A 34 -7.39 -7.30 -44.92
C ALA A 34 -6.21 -7.18 -43.96
N ALA A 35 -5.02 -7.71 -44.32
CA ALA A 35 -3.81 -7.52 -43.55
C ALA A 35 -3.31 -6.06 -43.61
N GLU A 36 -3.36 -5.44 -44.79
CA GLU A 36 -3.02 -4.02 -44.97
C GLU A 36 -3.96 -3.10 -44.19
N GLU A 37 -5.26 -3.39 -44.10
CA GLU A 37 -6.22 -2.67 -43.28
C GLU A 37 -5.87 -2.74 -41.78
N LEU A 38 -5.50 -3.92 -41.28
CA LEU A 38 -5.04 -4.05 -39.88
C LEU A 38 -3.74 -3.27 -39.62
N CYS A 39 -2.81 -3.27 -40.57
CA CYS A 39 -1.59 -2.49 -40.47
C CYS A 39 -1.87 -0.98 -40.40
N GLN A 40 -2.77 -0.47 -41.25
CA GLN A 40 -3.19 0.94 -41.24
C GLN A 40 -3.96 1.29 -39.96
N LYS A 41 -4.80 0.38 -39.47
CA LYS A 41 -5.49 0.56 -38.20
C LYS A 41 -4.49 0.69 -37.03
N ALA A 42 -3.51 -0.20 -36.95
CA ALA A 42 -2.46 -0.13 -35.94
C ALA A 42 -1.65 1.18 -36.04
N GLU A 43 -1.34 1.66 -37.24
CA GLU A 43 -0.69 2.96 -37.47
C GLU A 43 -1.52 4.12 -36.91
N SER A 44 -2.83 4.11 -37.15
CA SER A 44 -3.76 5.12 -36.62
C SER A 44 -3.83 5.07 -35.09
N GLU A 45 -3.91 3.86 -34.52
CA GLU A 45 -3.94 3.66 -33.06
C GLU A 45 -2.65 4.14 -32.38
N VAL A 46 -1.47 3.84 -32.98
CA VAL A 46 -0.18 4.38 -32.51
C VAL A 46 -0.18 5.92 -32.59
N SER A 47 -0.64 6.47 -33.70
CA SER A 47 -0.65 7.92 -33.93
C SER A 47 -1.58 8.66 -32.97
N SER A 48 -2.67 8.02 -32.54
CA SER A 48 -3.59 8.56 -31.54
C SER A 48 -3.14 8.30 -30.09
N GLY A 49 -2.04 7.56 -29.89
CA GLY A 49 -1.52 7.20 -28.57
C GLY A 49 -2.31 6.07 -27.88
N ASP A 50 -3.16 5.33 -28.62
CA ASP A 50 -3.82 4.13 -28.13
C ASP A 50 -2.92 2.90 -28.36
N PHE A 51 -1.83 2.87 -27.62
CA PHE A 51 -0.80 1.84 -27.77
C PHE A 51 -1.28 0.43 -27.41
N THR A 52 -2.25 0.33 -26.50
CA THR A 52 -2.83 -0.97 -26.10
C THR A 52 -3.62 -1.59 -27.24
N SER A 53 -4.48 -0.82 -27.89
CA SER A 53 -5.24 -1.27 -29.06
C SER A 53 -4.31 -1.58 -30.24
N ALA A 54 -3.26 -0.77 -30.44
CA ALA A 54 -2.28 -0.99 -31.48
C ALA A 54 -1.58 -2.35 -31.35
N VAL A 55 -1.14 -2.72 -30.14
CA VAL A 55 -0.54 -4.04 -29.88
C VAL A 55 -1.53 -5.16 -30.18
N ALA A 56 -2.77 -5.05 -29.69
CA ALA A 56 -3.82 -6.05 -29.94
C ALA A 56 -4.17 -6.21 -31.43
N THR A 57 -4.20 -5.09 -32.18
CA THR A 57 -4.40 -5.08 -33.64
C THR A 57 -3.25 -5.79 -34.36
N LEU A 58 -2.01 -5.53 -33.95
CA LEU A 58 -0.82 -6.15 -34.49
C LEU A 58 -0.72 -7.65 -34.15
N ASP A 59 -1.13 -8.05 -32.95
CA ASP A 59 -1.24 -9.48 -32.59
C ASP A 59 -2.29 -10.20 -33.45
N THR A 60 -3.40 -9.51 -33.75
CA THR A 60 -4.42 -10.02 -34.69
C THR A 60 -3.86 -10.18 -36.10
N LEU A 61 -3.09 -9.22 -36.58
CA LEU A 61 -2.40 -9.29 -37.88
C LEU A 61 -1.48 -10.52 -37.93
N ASP A 62 -0.64 -10.71 -36.91
CA ASP A 62 0.30 -11.83 -36.85
C ASP A 62 -0.39 -13.19 -36.76
N ALA A 63 -1.49 -13.27 -36.03
CA ALA A 63 -2.25 -14.53 -35.84
C ALA A 63 -3.07 -14.92 -37.06
N ARG A 64 -3.74 -13.94 -37.70
CA ARG A 64 -4.67 -14.22 -38.82
C ARG A 64 -4.00 -14.28 -40.19
N TYR A 65 -2.91 -13.54 -40.36
CA TYR A 65 -2.26 -13.40 -41.68
C TYR A 65 -0.75 -13.71 -41.63
N PRO A 66 -0.36 -14.90 -41.12
CA PRO A 66 1.05 -15.28 -40.96
C PRO A 66 1.80 -15.35 -42.31
N SER A 67 1.08 -15.62 -43.40
CA SER A 67 1.64 -15.68 -44.78
C SER A 67 1.96 -14.31 -45.37
N GLN A 68 1.40 -13.22 -44.84
CA GLN A 68 1.58 -11.84 -45.35
C GLN A 68 2.86 -11.20 -44.82
N VAL A 69 4.03 -11.79 -45.16
CA VAL A 69 5.34 -11.44 -44.59
C VAL A 69 5.70 -9.96 -44.79
N GLU A 70 5.42 -9.40 -45.96
CA GLU A 70 5.78 -8.01 -46.27
C GLU A 70 4.93 -7.01 -45.45
N VAL A 71 3.65 -7.27 -45.30
CA VAL A 71 2.75 -6.42 -44.47
C VAL A 71 3.19 -6.49 -43.01
N ARG A 72 3.45 -7.69 -42.50
CA ARG A 72 3.94 -7.90 -41.12
C ARG A 72 5.29 -7.21 -40.90
N ARG A 73 6.19 -7.27 -41.87
CA ARG A 73 7.49 -6.56 -41.80
C ARG A 73 7.28 -5.05 -41.70
N SER A 74 6.39 -4.47 -42.50
CA SER A 74 6.10 -3.03 -42.43
C SER A 74 5.40 -2.64 -41.11
N ALA A 75 4.63 -3.54 -40.50
CA ALA A 75 3.97 -3.35 -39.22
C ALA A 75 4.93 -3.40 -38.00
N MET A 76 6.12 -3.99 -38.14
CA MET A 76 7.10 -4.10 -37.02
C MET A 76 7.48 -2.74 -36.43
N LYS A 77 7.56 -1.68 -37.24
CA LYS A 77 7.85 -0.32 -36.75
C LYS A 77 6.75 0.19 -35.82
N PHE A 78 5.49 -0.09 -36.16
CA PHE A 78 4.35 0.31 -35.31
C PHE A 78 4.29 -0.49 -34.03
N ARG A 79 4.70 -1.77 -34.05
CA ARG A 79 4.84 -2.58 -32.85
C ARG A 79 5.90 -2.00 -31.90
N ALA A 80 7.07 -1.64 -32.45
CA ALA A 80 8.10 -1.01 -31.65
C ALA A 80 7.62 0.30 -31.01
N MET A 81 6.98 1.17 -31.80
CA MET A 81 6.41 2.43 -31.30
C MET A 81 5.31 2.22 -30.25
N ALA A 82 4.44 1.22 -30.44
CA ALA A 82 3.39 0.90 -29.48
C ALA A 82 3.95 0.40 -28.14
N VAL A 83 4.94 -0.50 -28.19
CA VAL A 83 5.63 -1.02 -26.99
C VAL A 83 6.38 0.08 -26.25
N GLU A 84 7.10 0.93 -26.98
CA GLU A 84 7.78 2.11 -26.42
C GLU A 84 6.78 3.06 -25.76
N GLY A 85 5.67 3.38 -26.43
CA GLY A 85 4.63 4.25 -25.90
C GLY A 85 3.95 3.68 -24.64
N LEU A 86 3.70 2.36 -24.58
CA LEU A 86 3.21 1.69 -23.37
C LEU A 86 4.22 1.80 -22.23
N THR A 87 5.51 1.60 -22.53
CA THR A 87 6.57 1.69 -21.53
C THR A 87 6.67 3.09 -20.96
N LEU A 88 6.65 4.12 -21.82
CA LEU A 88 6.68 5.52 -21.38
C LEU A 88 5.47 5.89 -20.53
N LYS A 89 4.27 5.46 -20.92
CA LYS A 89 3.06 5.67 -20.10
C LYS A 89 3.16 4.99 -18.73
N ARG A 90 3.71 3.78 -18.68
CA ARG A 90 3.92 3.07 -17.41
C ARG A 90 4.91 3.81 -16.51
N ILE A 91 6.02 4.29 -17.05
CA ILE A 91 7.01 5.10 -16.32
C ILE A 91 6.33 6.36 -15.76
N GLN A 92 5.55 7.07 -16.55
CA GLN A 92 4.85 8.26 -16.10
C GLN A 92 3.89 7.98 -14.92
N VAL A 93 3.12 6.90 -14.99
CA VAL A 93 2.21 6.49 -13.89
C VAL A 93 2.99 6.19 -12.61
N VAL A 94 4.15 5.54 -12.72
CA VAL A 94 5.03 5.27 -11.58
C VAL A 94 5.59 6.56 -11.00
N ASP A 95 6.10 7.47 -11.85
CA ASP A 95 6.65 8.75 -11.43
C ASP A 95 5.60 9.62 -10.72
N ASP A 96 4.38 9.69 -11.26
CA ASP A 96 3.26 10.43 -10.65
C ASP A 96 2.89 9.83 -9.28
N SER A 97 2.88 8.49 -9.16
CA SER A 97 2.61 7.79 -7.91
C SER A 97 3.70 8.05 -6.87
N LEU A 98 4.98 8.01 -7.28
CA LEU A 98 6.11 8.33 -6.40
C LEU A 98 6.07 9.77 -5.92
N ALA A 99 5.73 10.73 -6.79
CA ALA A 99 5.61 12.14 -6.43
C ALA A 99 4.50 12.36 -5.39
N LEU A 100 3.36 11.69 -5.55
CA LEU A 100 2.25 11.74 -4.60
C LEU A 100 2.66 11.18 -3.23
N LEU A 101 3.20 9.96 -3.19
CA LEU A 101 3.64 9.31 -1.96
C LEU A 101 4.72 10.11 -1.25
N LYS A 102 5.66 10.71 -1.99
CA LYS A 102 6.67 11.60 -1.43
C LYS A 102 6.05 12.84 -0.78
N SER A 103 5.07 13.45 -1.44
CA SER A 103 4.36 14.61 -0.89
C SER A 103 3.63 14.26 0.41
N GLU A 104 3.03 13.08 0.50
CA GLU A 104 2.42 12.58 1.72
C GLU A 104 3.45 12.38 2.83
N LEU A 105 4.59 11.75 2.53
CA LEU A 105 5.69 11.55 3.47
C LEU A 105 6.21 12.88 4.02
N ASP A 106 6.42 13.87 3.17
CA ASP A 106 6.87 15.21 3.56
C ASP A 106 5.85 15.88 4.50
N GLY A 107 4.56 15.60 4.34
CA GLY A 107 3.50 16.05 5.24
C GLY A 107 3.63 15.52 6.68
N TYR A 108 4.18 14.33 6.86
CA TYR A 108 4.36 13.73 8.19
C TYR A 108 5.60 14.24 8.94
N GLN A 109 6.63 14.74 8.26
CA GLN A 109 7.94 15.06 8.87
C GLN A 109 7.85 15.91 10.14
N ASN A 110 7.00 16.94 10.14
CA ASN A 110 6.85 17.84 11.27
C ASN A 110 6.11 17.21 12.47
N SER A 111 5.41 16.10 12.28
CA SER A 111 4.62 15.43 13.31
C SER A 111 5.41 14.36 14.07
N PHE A 112 6.58 13.96 13.55
CA PHE A 112 7.40 12.92 14.13
C PHE A 112 8.73 13.45 14.66
N ALA A 113 9.23 12.78 15.69
CA ALA A 113 10.60 12.92 16.18
C ALA A 113 11.37 11.66 15.83
N TYR A 114 12.54 11.83 15.22
CA TYR A 114 13.48 10.73 15.01
C TYR A 114 14.27 10.48 16.27
N VAL A 115 14.35 9.23 16.70
CA VAL A 115 15.09 8.80 17.89
C VAL A 115 16.04 7.69 17.45
N GLU A 116 17.34 7.99 17.49
CA GLU A 116 18.39 7.01 17.17
C GLU A 116 18.37 5.85 18.16
N ASN A 117 18.61 4.64 17.67
CA ASN A 117 18.81 3.48 18.52
C ASN A 117 20.19 3.56 19.20
N PRO A 118 20.30 3.10 20.44
CA PRO A 118 21.60 3.05 21.12
C PRO A 118 22.54 2.05 20.43
N GLY A 119 23.60 2.54 19.82
CA GLY A 119 24.61 1.77 19.11
C GLY A 119 24.94 2.34 17.74
N LYS A 120 26.18 2.14 17.28
CA LYS A 120 26.62 2.65 15.99
C LYS A 120 25.90 1.91 14.85
N ASN A 121 25.34 2.64 13.91
CA ASN A 121 24.72 2.14 12.68
C ASN A 121 23.47 1.24 12.88
N LEU A 122 22.75 1.41 13.98
CA LEU A 122 21.51 0.65 14.23
C LEU A 122 20.25 1.38 13.76
N GLY A 123 20.40 2.49 13.01
CA GLY A 123 19.27 3.30 12.56
C GLY A 123 18.51 3.92 13.73
N GLY A 124 17.24 4.25 13.49
CA GLY A 124 16.40 4.86 14.51
C GLY A 124 14.91 4.55 14.33
N ASN A 125 14.11 5.29 15.05
CA ASN A 125 12.67 5.16 15.01
C ASN A 125 12.01 6.54 14.92
N TYR A 126 10.98 6.65 14.10
CA TYR A 126 10.07 7.78 14.10
C TYR A 126 8.97 7.54 15.15
N ILE A 127 8.80 8.51 16.03
CA ILE A 127 7.79 8.49 17.09
C ILE A 127 6.99 9.77 16.95
N ALA A 128 5.65 9.67 16.90
CA ALA A 128 4.79 10.83 16.84
C ALA A 128 5.01 11.72 18.09
N LYS A 129 5.18 13.02 17.87
CA LYS A 129 5.55 13.98 18.93
C LYS A 129 4.51 14.02 20.05
N ASP A 130 3.25 13.86 19.72
CA ASP A 130 2.16 13.85 20.70
C ASP A 130 2.19 12.61 21.60
N LEU A 131 2.70 11.47 21.10
CA LEU A 131 2.93 10.26 21.91
C LEU A 131 4.18 10.39 22.80
N LYS A 132 5.25 11.03 22.33
CA LYS A 132 6.48 11.24 23.11
C LYS A 132 6.29 12.21 24.28
N GLN A 133 5.36 13.15 24.13
CA GLN A 133 5.05 14.13 25.18
C GLN A 133 4.16 13.56 26.28
N SER A 134 3.54 12.42 26.07
CA SER A 134 2.88 11.67 27.15
C SER A 134 3.91 11.24 28.21
N LYS A 135 4.19 12.16 29.11
CA LYS A 135 5.28 12.13 30.11
C LYS A 135 4.98 11.19 31.25
N THR A 136 4.98 9.91 30.99
CA THR A 136 4.97 8.99 32.11
C THR A 136 6.06 7.95 31.93
N THR A 137 7.29 8.41 32.15
CA THR A 137 8.39 7.53 32.54
C THR A 137 7.91 6.77 33.77
N GLY A 138 7.59 5.47 33.59
CA GLY A 138 7.04 4.63 34.66
C GLY A 138 5.57 4.27 34.53
N ALA A 139 4.81 4.86 33.62
CA ALA A 139 3.39 4.53 33.44
C ALA A 139 3.14 3.44 32.38
N THR A 140 2.05 2.77 32.56
CA THR A 140 1.46 1.87 31.56
C THR A 140 1.23 2.63 30.25
N SER A 141 1.76 2.09 29.14
CA SER A 141 1.69 2.76 27.85
C SER A 141 1.69 1.79 26.68
N VAL A 142 1.11 2.25 25.56
CA VAL A 142 1.17 1.62 24.24
C VAL A 142 1.76 2.67 23.29
N THR A 143 2.91 2.39 22.71
CA THR A 143 3.65 3.37 21.91
C THR A 143 4.08 2.77 20.57
N PRO A 144 3.40 3.11 19.47
CA PRO A 144 3.84 2.73 18.14
C PRO A 144 5.09 3.51 17.73
N ARG A 145 5.96 2.86 16.96
CA ARG A 145 7.21 3.39 16.40
C ARG A 145 7.39 2.85 14.99
N ILE A 146 8.01 3.63 14.12
CA ILE A 146 8.33 3.26 12.76
C ILE A 146 9.84 3.27 12.60
N ASN A 147 10.44 2.20 12.12
CA ASN A 147 11.87 2.16 11.80
C ASN A 147 12.16 2.84 10.45
N ASP A 148 13.45 2.95 10.09
CA ASP A 148 13.89 3.55 8.82
C ASP A 148 13.34 2.83 7.57
N ASP A 149 12.91 1.57 7.71
CA ASP A 149 12.32 0.78 6.63
C ASP A 149 10.81 0.97 6.48
N GLY A 150 10.20 1.79 7.32
CA GLY A 150 8.74 2.00 7.34
C GLY A 150 7.99 0.89 8.09
N TYR A 151 8.70 -0.02 8.77
CA TYR A 151 8.08 -1.10 9.52
C TYR A 151 7.68 -0.61 10.92
N MET A 152 6.42 -0.80 11.26
CA MET A 152 5.87 -0.38 12.55
C MET A 152 6.03 -1.47 13.61
N THR A 153 6.46 -1.07 14.79
CA THR A 153 6.41 -1.89 16.00
C THR A 153 5.66 -1.15 17.10
N VAL A 154 5.05 -1.87 18.02
CA VAL A 154 4.34 -1.29 19.16
C VAL A 154 5.01 -1.74 20.46
N SER A 155 5.60 -0.79 21.17
CA SER A 155 6.11 -1.02 22.51
C SER A 155 4.98 -0.92 23.52
N VAL A 156 4.76 -1.99 24.27
CA VAL A 156 3.76 -2.08 25.34
C VAL A 156 4.50 -2.14 26.66
N ARG A 157 4.10 -1.29 27.60
CA ARG A 157 4.70 -1.23 28.95
C ARG A 157 3.61 -1.24 30.01
N VAL A 158 3.79 -2.06 31.02
CA VAL A 158 2.96 -2.06 32.23
C VAL A 158 3.88 -1.80 33.44
N ASP A 159 3.57 -0.77 34.20
CA ASP A 159 4.32 -0.47 35.42
C ASP A 159 3.88 -1.35 36.59
N GLY A 160 4.83 -1.82 37.38
CA GLY A 160 4.59 -2.62 38.58
C GLY A 160 4.48 -4.13 38.33
N ARG A 161 3.38 -4.75 38.84
CA ARG A 161 3.24 -6.22 38.90
C ARG A 161 3.16 -6.87 37.54
N LYS A 162 3.81 -8.04 37.40
CA LYS A 162 3.74 -8.87 36.21
C LYS A 162 2.31 -9.13 35.74
N THR A 163 2.05 -8.80 34.49
CA THR A 163 0.75 -8.94 33.82
C THR A 163 0.72 -10.19 32.96
N GLY A 164 1.86 -10.57 32.38
CA GLY A 164 1.97 -11.61 31.37
C GLY A 164 1.38 -11.12 30.03
N ILE A 165 1.90 -10.01 29.50
CA ILE A 165 1.33 -9.31 28.32
C ILE A 165 1.12 -10.28 27.16
N ARG A 166 -0.11 -10.31 26.61
CA ARG A 166 -0.53 -11.16 25.50
C ARG A 166 -1.03 -10.38 24.29
N SER A 167 -1.87 -9.39 24.53
CA SER A 167 -2.45 -8.58 23.45
C SER A 167 -2.73 -7.18 23.96
N ILE A 168 -3.03 -6.29 23.02
CA ILE A 168 -3.54 -4.95 23.28
C ILE A 168 -4.87 -4.75 22.58
N ALA A 169 -5.70 -3.85 23.10
CA ALA A 169 -6.93 -3.46 22.46
C ALA A 169 -7.16 -1.96 22.58
N PHE A 170 -7.89 -1.41 21.62
CA PHE A 170 -8.46 -0.08 21.71
C PHE A 170 -9.98 -0.15 21.70
N GLY A 171 -10.62 0.80 22.35
CA GLY A 171 -12.08 0.84 22.36
C GLY A 171 -12.64 1.99 23.16
N GLY A 172 -13.97 2.09 23.05
CA GLY A 172 -14.81 3.02 23.77
C GLY A 172 -15.92 2.30 24.50
N LYS A 173 -17.09 2.95 24.61
CA LYS A 173 -18.24 2.38 25.28
C LYS A 173 -18.97 1.30 24.48
N SER A 174 -18.91 1.37 23.15
CA SER A 174 -19.72 0.54 22.25
C SER A 174 -18.90 -0.44 21.41
N GLU A 175 -17.62 -0.18 21.22
CA GLU A 175 -16.79 -0.95 20.31
C GLU A 175 -15.39 -1.18 20.90
N ARG A 176 -14.82 -2.37 20.64
CA ARG A 176 -13.46 -2.73 21.03
C ARG A 176 -12.85 -3.61 19.98
N ALA A 177 -11.63 -3.27 19.55
CA ALA A 177 -10.78 -4.11 18.70
C ALA A 177 -9.56 -4.58 19.47
N GLU A 178 -9.07 -5.78 19.16
CA GLU A 178 -7.95 -6.42 19.83
C GLU A 178 -6.91 -6.88 18.79
N SER A 179 -5.62 -6.80 19.15
CA SER A 179 -4.50 -7.33 18.35
C SER A 179 -4.46 -8.86 18.37
N GLN A 180 -3.61 -9.43 17.56
CA GLN A 180 -3.22 -10.84 17.71
C GLN A 180 -2.49 -11.04 19.06
N SER A 181 -2.57 -12.27 19.59
CA SER A 181 -1.88 -12.63 20.82
C SER A 181 -0.44 -13.00 20.57
N ILE A 182 0.47 -12.47 21.41
CA ILE A 182 1.90 -12.82 21.39
C ILE A 182 2.22 -13.96 22.37
N GLY A 183 3.35 -14.64 22.15
CA GLY A 183 3.87 -15.68 23.04
C GLY A 183 4.22 -15.12 24.44
N ALA A 184 4.10 -15.97 25.48
CA ALA A 184 4.39 -15.59 26.85
C ALA A 184 5.85 -15.20 27.10
N ASP A 185 6.76 -15.77 26.32
CA ASP A 185 8.20 -15.56 26.36
C ASP A 185 8.63 -14.19 25.82
N ARG A 186 7.73 -13.49 25.13
CA ARG A 186 7.99 -12.16 24.57
C ARG A 186 7.81 -11.02 25.56
N SER A 187 7.24 -11.29 26.72
CA SER A 187 7.09 -10.30 27.81
C SER A 187 8.28 -10.40 28.76
N VAL A 188 9.02 -9.30 28.90
CA VAL A 188 10.22 -9.23 29.74
C VAL A 188 10.04 -8.16 30.82
N THR A 189 10.66 -8.39 32.00
CA THR A 189 10.64 -7.41 33.08
C THR A 189 11.94 -6.62 33.07
N VAL A 190 11.80 -5.29 32.99
CA VAL A 190 12.93 -4.33 33.00
C VAL A 190 12.63 -3.24 34.03
N GLU A 191 13.52 -3.07 35.01
CA GLU A 191 13.43 -2.01 36.01
C GLU A 191 12.07 -1.92 36.72
N GLY A 192 11.49 -3.06 37.08
CA GLY A 192 10.19 -3.13 37.76
C GLY A 192 8.96 -2.93 36.87
N SER A 193 9.15 -2.76 35.57
CA SER A 193 8.09 -2.69 34.57
C SER A 193 8.13 -3.94 33.68
N GLU A 194 6.97 -4.38 33.27
CA GLU A 194 6.84 -5.43 32.25
C GLU A 194 6.73 -4.78 30.86
N MET A 195 7.48 -5.31 29.90
CA MET A 195 7.53 -4.79 28.54
C MET A 195 7.36 -5.90 27.53
N ALA A 196 6.66 -5.59 26.44
CA ALA A 196 6.60 -6.41 25.24
C ALA A 196 6.71 -5.54 24.01
N VAL A 197 7.19 -6.11 22.89
CA VAL A 197 7.18 -5.46 21.58
C VAL A 197 6.34 -6.32 20.65
N MET A 198 5.31 -5.72 20.09
CA MET A 198 4.44 -6.33 19.09
C MET A 198 4.89 -5.90 17.69
N GLN A 199 4.86 -6.84 16.78
CA GLN A 199 5.24 -6.62 15.38
C GLN A 199 4.05 -6.10 14.57
N GLN A 200 4.34 -5.49 13.43
CA GLN A 200 3.32 -4.88 12.56
C GLN A 200 2.18 -5.87 12.23
N GLU A 201 2.51 -7.11 11.90
CA GLU A 201 1.53 -8.12 11.50
C GLU A 201 0.56 -8.47 12.65
N GLU A 202 1.03 -8.35 13.89
CA GLU A 202 0.24 -8.66 15.08
C GLU A 202 -0.78 -7.55 15.40
N VAL A 203 -0.50 -6.32 14.96
CA VAL A 203 -1.29 -5.14 15.29
C VAL A 203 -1.98 -4.48 14.11
N ALA A 204 -1.71 -4.87 12.87
CA ALA A 204 -2.22 -4.23 11.67
C ALA A 204 -3.75 -4.08 11.68
N ALA A 205 -4.48 -5.18 11.91
CA ALA A 205 -5.93 -5.17 11.97
C ALA A 205 -6.48 -4.29 13.11
N LEU A 206 -5.77 -4.21 14.23
CA LEU A 206 -6.12 -3.34 15.34
C LEU A 206 -6.00 -1.86 14.96
N PHE A 207 -4.93 -1.47 14.27
CA PHE A 207 -4.75 -0.08 13.85
C PHE A 207 -5.69 0.33 12.71
N ASP A 208 -6.02 -0.59 11.79
CA ASP A 208 -7.07 -0.37 10.79
C ASP A 208 -8.44 -0.13 11.46
N ALA A 209 -8.76 -0.91 12.50
CA ALA A 209 -9.97 -0.71 13.29
C ALA A 209 -9.94 0.63 14.05
N LEU A 210 -8.82 0.98 14.69
CA LEU A 210 -8.66 2.25 15.42
C LEU A 210 -8.87 3.46 14.51
N ALA A 211 -8.44 3.40 13.25
CA ALA A 211 -8.63 4.47 12.27
C ALA A 211 -10.13 4.71 11.95
N SER A 212 -10.96 3.68 12.05
CA SER A 212 -12.41 3.77 11.82
C SER A 212 -13.23 4.12 13.09
N MET A 213 -12.67 3.88 14.29
CA MET A 213 -13.34 4.16 15.55
C MET A 213 -13.40 5.67 15.83
N THR A 214 -14.56 6.17 16.19
CA THR A 214 -14.76 7.58 16.56
C THR A 214 -14.72 7.83 18.06
N ASP A 215 -15.01 6.81 18.88
CA ASP A 215 -15.19 6.88 20.32
C ASP A 215 -14.13 6.10 21.12
N ALA A 216 -13.03 5.66 20.49
CA ALA A 216 -11.94 4.99 21.18
C ALA A 216 -11.23 5.97 22.14
N ASP A 217 -11.56 5.90 23.43
CA ASP A 217 -11.04 6.74 24.51
C ASP A 217 -10.19 5.95 25.52
N ARG A 218 -9.98 4.64 25.28
CA ARG A 218 -9.19 3.74 26.12
C ARG A 218 -8.32 2.80 25.31
N PHE A 219 -7.19 2.45 25.90
CA PHE A 219 -6.42 1.28 25.51
C PHE A 219 -6.45 0.23 26.64
N TYR A 220 -6.29 -1.02 26.27
CA TYR A 220 -6.25 -2.16 27.19
C TYR A 220 -5.00 -2.97 26.88
N ILE A 221 -4.30 -3.40 27.93
CA ILE A 221 -3.20 -4.35 27.86
C ILE A 221 -3.68 -5.62 28.53
N ILE A 222 -3.86 -6.66 27.76
CA ILE A 222 -4.46 -7.91 28.18
C ILE A 222 -3.32 -8.89 28.43
N GLY A 223 -3.34 -9.49 29.60
CA GLY A 223 -2.32 -10.46 29.99
C GLY A 223 -2.92 -11.70 30.64
N ASP A 224 -2.05 -12.66 30.94
CA ASP A 224 -2.44 -13.95 31.57
C ASP A 224 -3.08 -13.76 32.94
N SER A 225 -2.61 -12.82 33.73
CA SER A 225 -3.04 -12.62 35.11
C SER A 225 -4.08 -11.52 35.28
N LYS A 226 -4.07 -10.51 34.42
CA LYS A 226 -4.97 -9.34 34.52
C LYS A 226 -5.03 -8.56 33.21
N THR A 227 -6.04 -7.72 33.09
CA THR A 227 -6.10 -6.65 32.08
C THR A 227 -5.82 -5.33 32.78
N VAL A 228 -4.96 -4.52 32.17
CA VAL A 228 -4.66 -3.16 32.59
C VAL A 228 -5.17 -2.20 31.53
N ASP A 229 -5.87 -1.16 31.93
CA ASP A 229 -6.40 -0.17 30.99
C ASP A 229 -5.84 1.23 31.29
N GLY A 230 -5.85 2.06 30.27
CA GLY A 230 -5.49 3.47 30.36
C GLY A 230 -6.39 4.32 29.46
N ARG A 231 -6.37 5.61 29.72
CA ARG A 231 -7.08 6.58 28.89
C ARG A 231 -6.28 6.83 27.61
N LEU A 232 -6.99 7.01 26.51
CA LEU A 232 -6.48 7.40 25.21
C LEU A 232 -7.12 8.76 24.86
N SER A 233 -6.35 9.83 24.92
CA SER A 233 -6.85 11.13 24.49
C SER A 233 -7.05 11.19 22.99
N ALA A 234 -7.89 12.11 22.50
CA ALA A 234 -8.10 12.31 21.07
C ALA A 234 -6.78 12.56 20.30
N LYS A 235 -5.87 13.35 20.88
CA LYS A 235 -4.55 13.61 20.29
C LYS A 235 -3.67 12.37 20.19
N GLU A 236 -3.65 11.53 21.24
CA GLU A 236 -2.91 10.27 21.22
C GLU A 236 -3.50 9.29 20.21
N ARG A 237 -4.82 9.22 20.12
CA ARG A 237 -5.49 8.41 19.10
C ARG A 237 -5.13 8.85 17.69
N GLU A 238 -5.23 10.16 17.40
CA GLU A 238 -4.84 10.74 16.11
C GLU A 238 -3.37 10.46 15.81
N ALA A 239 -2.48 10.60 16.79
CA ALA A 239 -1.06 10.32 16.64
C ALA A 239 -0.78 8.82 16.37
N MET A 240 -1.54 7.91 16.98
CA MET A 240 -1.45 6.47 16.70
C MET A 240 -1.92 6.13 15.28
N VAL A 241 -3.06 6.68 14.85
CA VAL A 241 -3.58 6.49 13.48
C VAL A 241 -2.60 7.08 12.47
N MET A 242 -2.12 8.31 12.71
CA MET A 242 -1.11 8.95 11.85
C MET A 242 0.18 8.13 11.78
N THR A 243 0.59 7.46 12.87
CA THR A 243 1.77 6.58 12.85
C THR A 243 1.54 5.39 11.93
N TRP A 244 0.36 4.80 11.95
CA TRP A 244 -0.01 3.71 11.05
C TRP A 244 -0.02 4.15 9.58
N ASP A 245 -0.65 5.27 9.29
CA ASP A 245 -0.71 5.82 7.92
C ASP A 245 0.70 6.16 7.40
N TYR A 246 1.54 6.77 8.23
CA TYR A 246 2.93 7.07 7.86
C TYR A 246 3.73 5.80 7.54
N ALA A 247 3.61 4.75 8.37
CA ALA A 247 4.28 3.47 8.12
C ALA A 247 3.85 2.88 6.77
N ARG A 248 2.54 2.86 6.48
CA ARG A 248 1.99 2.36 5.21
C ARG A 248 2.46 3.18 4.00
N THR A 249 2.49 4.50 4.13
CA THR A 249 2.97 5.39 3.07
C THR A 249 4.46 5.18 2.80
N MET A 250 5.29 5.01 3.85
CA MET A 250 6.72 4.69 3.69
C MET A 250 6.92 3.36 2.96
N GLN A 251 6.17 2.33 3.33
CA GLN A 251 6.25 1.02 2.68
C GLN A 251 5.80 1.08 1.22
N ALA A 252 4.69 1.77 0.94
CA ALA A 252 4.18 1.97 -0.43
C ALA A 252 5.19 2.73 -1.30
N TYR A 253 5.82 3.77 -0.77
CA TYR A 253 6.86 4.52 -1.47
C TYR A 253 8.07 3.65 -1.80
N ARG A 254 8.54 2.85 -0.84
CA ARG A 254 9.67 1.93 -1.06
C ARG A 254 9.34 0.84 -2.07
N GLN A 255 8.12 0.30 -2.02
CA GLN A 255 7.67 -0.69 -2.99
C GLN A 255 7.64 -0.11 -4.40
N ALA A 256 7.11 1.10 -4.57
CA ALA A 256 7.06 1.79 -5.85
C ALA A 256 8.45 2.15 -6.42
N LEU A 257 9.50 2.25 -5.57
CA LEU A 257 10.88 2.45 -6.02
C LEU A 257 11.54 1.19 -6.60
N ILE A 258 10.98 0.01 -6.32
CA ILE A 258 11.56 -1.28 -6.74
C ILE A 258 10.88 -1.79 -8.03
N GLU A 259 9.65 -1.38 -8.30
CA GLU A 259 8.87 -1.73 -9.49
C GLU A 259 9.28 -0.93 -10.73
#